data_8b358c905283ca27b471063a185fc872
#
_entry.id   8b358c905283ca27b471063a185fc872
#
_cell.length_a   1.000
_cell.length_b   1.000
_cell.length_c   1.000
_cell.angle_alpha   90.00
_cell.angle_beta   90.00
_cell.angle_gamma   90.00
#
_symmetry.space_group_name_H-M   'P 1'
#
loop_
_entity.id
_entity.type
_entity.pdbx_description
1 polymer ?
#
loop_
_entity_poly.entity_id
_entity_poly.type
_entity_poly.pdbx_seq_one_letter_code
_entity_poly.pdbx_strand_id
1 'polypeptide(L)'
;MNQWSRTSQSIRRFIKLVQTYTVISVQAIRKWNLHSIRSWVHKLSLWSFISLFLIGVSLSVAITACSSRNADNTGNVNSTAKDNVKLTLVSYSVTSEAYKQIIPKFIEQWQKQHQQNVTFEQSYEGSGSQALAVIDGLEADVVHLSLDLDVKKLVQSGLIQQGWEKEAPNDAIVTQSVGAIAIRQDNPKNIKTWADLTQNQVELITANPKTSGGARWNFLGLWGSAIKTGKNEAQALNFISNVYQHVPLLPKTARNASELFFKKGQGDALLNYENEMILSAQNGEKFTYVVPDVNISIDNPVAVVDTNVDKHGTRLVAEAFVKFLYTPDAQREFVKLGFRPVDTTIAKEVEGKYPKIKTIFKAQDLGGWDEIQKKFFNEGAIFDQIQSKIHLKQV
;
A
#
# COMPACT_ATOMS: atom_id res chain seq x y z
N MET A 1 -56.84 -3.01 18.06
CA MET A 1 -56.60 -2.17 16.86
C MET A 1 -56.34 -0.71 17.25
N ASN A 2 -55.32 -0.32 18.02
CA ASN A 2 -55.09 1.11 18.35
C ASN A 2 -53.62 1.46 18.76
N GLN A 3 -52.66 0.64 18.44
CA GLN A 3 -51.23 1.00 18.75
C GLN A 3 -50.40 1.38 17.51
N TRP A 4 -50.80 1.02 16.31
CA TRP A 4 -50.09 1.30 15.05
C TRP A 4 -50.32 2.71 14.48
N SER A 5 -51.38 3.40 14.88
CA SER A 5 -51.67 4.76 14.39
C SER A 5 -50.83 5.85 15.07
N ARG A 6 -50.39 5.64 16.33
CA ARG A 6 -49.64 6.66 17.10
C ARG A 6 -48.15 6.71 16.69
N THR A 7 -47.55 5.57 16.31
CA THR A 7 -46.14 5.52 15.85
C THR A 7 -45.96 6.16 14.48
N SER A 8 -46.93 6.02 13.58
CA SER A 8 -46.87 6.65 12.24
C SER A 8 -46.95 8.19 12.29
N GLN A 9 -47.68 8.77 13.24
CA GLN A 9 -47.75 10.22 13.39
C GLN A 9 -46.48 10.83 14.00
N SER A 10 -45.85 10.12 14.91
CA SER A 10 -44.57 10.58 15.52
C SER A 10 -43.41 10.61 14.49
N ILE A 11 -43.33 9.60 13.63
CA ILE A 11 -42.30 9.53 12.57
C ILE A 11 -42.52 10.63 11.52
N ARG A 12 -43.75 10.91 11.14
CA ARG A 12 -44.05 12.01 10.20
C ARG A 12 -43.74 13.41 10.78
N ARG A 13 -43.92 13.60 12.09
CA ARG A 13 -43.52 14.86 12.77
C ARG A 13 -42.01 15.00 12.83
N PHE A 14 -41.26 13.93 13.09
CA PHE A 14 -39.80 13.94 13.12
C PHE A 14 -39.20 14.25 11.74
N ILE A 15 -39.70 13.64 10.67
CA ILE A 15 -39.26 13.91 9.29
C ILE A 15 -39.53 15.36 8.89
N LYS A 16 -40.69 15.94 9.25
CA LYS A 16 -40.98 17.38 9.00
C LYS A 16 -40.04 18.29 9.77
N LEU A 17 -39.69 17.98 11.01
CA LEU A 17 -38.75 18.75 11.82
C LEU A 17 -37.34 18.73 11.22
N VAL A 18 -36.84 17.59 10.78
CA VAL A 18 -35.51 17.47 10.13
C VAL A 18 -35.48 18.23 8.79
N GLN A 19 -36.53 18.16 7.99
CA GLN A 19 -36.62 18.93 6.73
C GLN A 19 -36.69 20.45 6.96
N THR A 20 -37.32 20.93 8.04
CA THR A 20 -37.40 22.36 8.37
C THR A 20 -36.03 22.87 8.85
N TYR A 21 -35.29 22.09 9.64
CA TYR A 21 -33.95 22.48 10.10
C TYR A 21 -32.90 22.51 8.96
N THR A 22 -32.98 21.61 7.98
CA THR A 22 -32.09 21.64 6.81
C THR A 22 -32.35 22.83 5.89
N VAL A 23 -33.58 23.26 5.72
CA VAL A 23 -33.91 24.43 4.89
C VAL A 23 -33.46 25.74 5.56
N ILE A 24 -33.60 25.86 6.89
CA ILE A 24 -33.17 27.04 7.65
C ILE A 24 -31.66 27.19 7.67
N SER A 25 -30.89 26.08 7.77
CA SER A 25 -29.43 26.14 7.76
C SER A 25 -28.85 26.54 6.39
N VAL A 26 -29.45 26.11 5.29
CA VAL A 26 -29.01 26.48 3.93
C VAL A 26 -29.34 27.93 3.59
N GLN A 27 -30.47 28.52 4.10
CA GLN A 27 -30.83 29.93 3.90
C GLN A 27 -29.99 30.88 4.77
N ALA A 28 -29.54 30.45 5.95
CA ALA A 28 -28.65 31.23 6.81
C ALA A 28 -27.26 31.41 6.21
N ILE A 29 -26.73 30.35 5.54
CA ILE A 29 -25.41 30.38 4.91
C ILE A 29 -25.39 31.27 3.64
N ARG A 30 -26.51 31.44 2.95
CA ARG A 30 -26.62 32.30 1.73
C ARG A 30 -26.65 33.79 2.01
N LYS A 31 -26.87 34.24 3.24
CA LYS A 31 -26.93 35.66 3.61
C LYS A 31 -25.66 36.25 4.22
N TRP A 32 -24.61 35.46 4.37
CA TRP A 32 -23.34 35.96 4.87
C TRP A 32 -22.49 36.49 3.72
N ASN A 33 -22.34 37.82 3.72
CA ASN A 33 -21.62 38.59 2.72
C ASN A 33 -20.11 38.31 2.86
N LEU A 34 -19.47 37.73 1.84
CA LEU A 34 -18.04 37.37 1.79
C LEU A 34 -17.08 38.52 2.15
N HIS A 35 -17.57 39.76 2.13
CA HIS A 35 -16.79 40.97 2.47
C HIS A 35 -16.56 41.15 3.98
N SER A 36 -17.47 40.68 4.83
CA SER A 36 -17.32 40.79 6.29
C SER A 36 -16.39 39.77 6.90
N ILE A 37 -16.28 38.59 6.27
CA ILE A 37 -15.36 37.51 6.73
C ILE A 37 -13.90 37.89 6.47
N ARG A 38 -13.62 38.56 5.35
CA ARG A 38 -12.26 38.96 4.97
C ARG A 38 -11.67 40.03 5.91
N SER A 39 -12.48 40.92 6.43
CA SER A 39 -12.05 41.96 7.40
C SER A 39 -11.83 41.39 8.80
N TRP A 40 -12.52 40.34 9.18
CA TRP A 40 -12.41 39.71 10.50
C TRP A 40 -11.15 38.82 10.61
N VAL A 41 -10.84 38.09 9.56
CA VAL A 41 -9.62 37.26 9.47
C VAL A 41 -8.34 38.10 9.49
N HIS A 42 -8.32 39.28 8.84
CA HIS A 42 -7.17 40.19 8.90
C HIS A 42 -6.94 40.81 10.29
N LYS A 43 -7.98 41.06 11.08
CA LYS A 43 -7.82 41.58 12.43
C LYS A 43 -7.33 40.55 13.46
N LEU A 44 -7.70 39.30 13.32
CA LEU A 44 -7.24 38.21 14.19
C LEU A 44 -5.76 37.83 13.96
N SER A 45 -5.27 37.96 12.74
CA SER A 45 -3.87 37.56 12.42
C SER A 45 -2.85 38.56 12.97
N LEU A 46 -3.12 39.85 13.01
CA LEU A 46 -2.17 40.87 13.49
C LEU A 46 -1.93 40.77 15.01
N TRP A 47 -2.97 40.51 15.80
CA TRP A 47 -2.84 40.43 17.27
C TRP A 47 -2.16 39.12 17.70
N SER A 48 -2.33 38.04 16.96
CA SER A 48 -1.66 36.75 17.25
C SER A 48 -0.16 36.82 16.96
N PHE A 49 0.30 37.53 15.96
CA PHE A 49 1.72 37.70 15.66
C PHE A 49 2.43 38.61 16.67
N ILE A 50 1.78 39.64 17.17
CA ILE A 50 2.34 40.55 18.18
C ILE A 50 2.52 39.83 19.54
N SER A 51 1.58 38.99 19.95
CA SER A 51 1.70 38.23 21.21
C SER A 51 2.76 37.14 21.15
N LEU A 52 2.96 36.46 20.00
CA LEU A 52 4.02 35.50 19.81
C LEU A 52 5.42 36.13 19.76
N PHE A 53 5.55 37.34 19.22
CA PHE A 53 6.81 38.08 19.19
C PHE A 53 7.26 38.56 20.58
N LEU A 54 6.34 38.98 21.43
CA LEU A 54 6.62 39.41 22.82
C LEU A 54 7.00 38.24 23.73
N ILE A 55 6.47 37.02 23.49
CA ILE A 55 6.85 35.82 24.23
C ILE A 55 8.25 35.32 23.80
N GLY A 56 8.60 35.46 22.53
CA GLY A 56 9.92 35.09 22.00
C GLY A 56 11.07 35.95 22.52
N VAL A 57 10.84 37.26 22.77
CA VAL A 57 11.89 38.17 23.26
C VAL A 57 12.11 38.03 24.79
N SER A 58 11.11 37.61 25.55
CA SER A 58 11.28 37.39 27.00
C SER A 58 12.01 36.09 27.36
N LEU A 59 12.05 35.10 26.43
CA LEU A 59 12.77 33.82 26.65
C LEU A 59 14.26 33.91 26.29
N SER A 60 14.68 34.90 25.50
CA SER A 60 16.08 35.03 25.04
C SER A 60 17.02 35.72 26.05
N VAL A 61 16.51 36.31 27.14
CA VAL A 61 17.33 37.03 28.12
C VAL A 61 17.75 36.16 29.32
N ALA A 62 17.18 34.94 29.44
CA ALA A 62 17.44 34.07 30.60
C ALA A 62 18.60 33.06 30.42
N ILE A 63 19.29 33.02 29.25
CA ILE A 63 20.31 32.01 28.95
C ILE A 63 21.74 32.55 28.98
N THR A 64 21.98 33.83 29.35
CA THR A 64 23.31 34.45 29.28
C THR A 64 24.00 34.66 30.64
N ALA A 65 23.71 33.87 31.63
CA ALA A 65 24.39 33.96 32.92
C ALA A 65 24.78 32.57 33.48
N CYS A 66 25.80 31.95 32.88
CA CYS A 66 26.73 31.00 33.56
C CYS A 66 27.78 30.53 32.53
N SER A 67 28.82 31.35 32.31
CA SER A 67 30.07 30.85 31.75
C SER A 67 31.22 31.65 32.38
N SER A 68 31.89 31.07 33.38
CA SER A 68 33.26 31.48 33.71
C SER A 68 34.07 30.24 34.11
N ARG A 69 35.09 30.01 33.28
CA ARG A 69 36.42 29.45 33.54
C ARG A 69 36.55 28.01 34.08
N ASN A 70 37.11 27.16 33.20
CA ASN A 70 38.51 26.73 33.39
C ASN A 70 39.07 26.18 32.09
N ALA A 71 40.23 26.68 31.70
CA ALA A 71 41.09 26.16 30.64
C ALA A 71 41.88 24.96 31.20
N ASP A 72 42.25 24.10 30.25
CA ASP A 72 43.20 22.99 30.28
C ASP A 72 42.55 21.59 30.38
N ASN A 73 42.38 20.89 29.27
CA ASN A 73 43.23 19.75 28.97
C ASN A 73 42.99 19.18 27.56
N THR A 74 44.08 18.84 26.94
CA THR A 74 44.29 18.09 25.70
C THR A 74 43.33 16.93 25.43
N GLY A 75 42.83 16.91 24.19
CA GLY A 75 42.77 15.71 23.36
C GLY A 75 41.72 14.67 23.74
N ASN A 76 40.52 14.82 23.21
CA ASN A 76 39.84 13.68 22.65
C ASN A 76 38.76 14.19 21.69
N VAL A 77 39.01 14.06 20.40
CA VAL A 77 37.98 14.23 19.38
C VAL A 77 37.11 12.97 19.48
N ASN A 78 36.24 12.91 20.47
CA ASN A 78 35.12 11.99 20.42
C ASN A 78 34.21 12.50 19.30
N SER A 79 34.30 11.85 18.17
CA SER A 79 33.22 11.83 17.20
C SER A 79 31.96 11.42 17.93
N THR A 80 31.09 12.37 18.26
CA THR A 80 29.72 12.05 18.66
C THR A 80 29.09 11.39 17.43
N ALA A 81 29.17 10.05 17.38
CA ALA A 81 28.34 9.27 16.51
C ALA A 81 26.90 9.77 16.73
N LYS A 82 26.15 9.99 15.68
CA LYS A 82 24.72 10.28 15.81
C LYS A 82 24.11 9.08 16.55
N ASP A 83 23.85 9.23 17.82
CA ASP A 83 23.40 8.13 18.67
C ASP A 83 22.07 7.53 18.24
N ASN A 84 21.28 8.26 17.45
CA ASN A 84 19.97 7.84 16.98
C ASN A 84 19.79 8.16 15.49
N VAL A 85 19.41 7.16 14.71
CA VAL A 85 19.03 7.31 13.30
C VAL A 85 17.56 6.94 13.15
N LYS A 86 16.82 7.76 12.39
CA LYS A 86 15.44 7.46 12.05
C LYS A 86 15.36 7.15 10.56
N LEU A 87 14.82 5.96 10.22
CA LEU A 87 14.50 5.58 8.86
C LEU A 87 12.99 5.65 8.63
N THR A 88 12.59 6.14 7.48
CA THR A 88 11.20 6.10 7.01
C THR A 88 11.06 5.03 5.94
N LEU A 89 10.29 3.98 6.25
CA LEU A 89 9.92 2.91 5.33
C LEU A 89 8.53 3.16 4.77
N VAL A 90 8.44 3.27 3.45
CA VAL A 90 7.15 3.37 2.74
C VAL A 90 6.94 2.09 1.96
N SER A 91 5.85 1.37 2.25
CA SER A 91 5.62 0.06 1.64
C SER A 91 4.15 -0.18 1.28
N TYR A 92 3.91 -1.16 0.44
CA TYR A 92 2.55 -1.55 0.10
C TYR A 92 1.91 -2.37 1.24
N SER A 93 0.59 -2.30 1.36
CA SER A 93 -0.16 -2.68 2.56
C SER A 93 0.03 -4.13 3.03
N VAL A 94 0.34 -5.05 2.12
CA VAL A 94 0.45 -6.50 2.43
C VAL A 94 1.70 -6.86 3.22
N THR A 95 2.74 -6.00 3.18
CA THR A 95 4.02 -6.25 3.86
C THR A 95 4.04 -5.89 5.34
N SER A 96 3.02 -5.18 5.83
CA SER A 96 3.01 -4.61 7.18
C SER A 96 3.29 -5.64 8.28
N GLU A 97 2.71 -6.85 8.18
CA GLU A 97 2.92 -7.90 9.17
C GLU A 97 4.35 -8.48 9.12
N ALA A 98 4.96 -8.52 7.92
CA ALA A 98 6.34 -8.97 7.77
C ALA A 98 7.31 -7.98 8.42
N TYR A 99 7.14 -6.70 8.17
CA TYR A 99 8.01 -5.68 8.75
C TYR A 99 7.89 -5.55 10.27
N LYS A 100 6.76 -5.86 10.86
CA LYS A 100 6.63 -5.98 12.33
C LYS A 100 7.59 -7.02 12.93
N GLN A 101 7.93 -8.08 12.17
CA GLN A 101 8.84 -9.12 12.61
C GLN A 101 10.30 -8.84 12.17
N ILE A 102 10.50 -8.23 11.01
CA ILE A 102 11.82 -8.02 10.41
C ILE A 102 12.53 -6.83 11.03
N ILE A 103 11.85 -5.69 11.20
CA ILE A 103 12.45 -4.45 11.70
C ILE A 103 13.12 -4.63 13.08
N PRO A 104 12.49 -5.27 14.08
CA PRO A 104 13.15 -5.49 15.38
C PRO A 104 14.45 -6.28 15.27
N LYS A 105 14.52 -7.27 14.38
CA LYS A 105 15.73 -8.07 14.15
C LYS A 105 16.85 -7.24 13.53
N PHE A 106 16.51 -6.39 12.56
CA PHE A 106 17.49 -5.46 11.98
C PHE A 106 18.02 -4.49 13.03
N ILE A 107 17.14 -3.88 13.82
CA ILE A 107 17.52 -2.93 14.90
C ILE A 107 18.48 -3.61 15.89
N GLU A 108 18.15 -4.82 16.34
CA GLU A 108 19.02 -5.58 17.26
C GLU A 108 20.39 -5.88 16.65
N GLN A 109 20.41 -6.33 15.39
CA GLN A 109 21.66 -6.62 14.69
C GLN A 109 22.50 -5.34 14.50
N TRP A 110 21.88 -4.24 14.05
CA TRP A 110 22.54 -2.98 13.85
C TRP A 110 23.14 -2.42 15.14
N GLN A 111 22.37 -2.44 16.22
CA GLN A 111 22.83 -1.99 17.54
C GLN A 111 24.03 -2.79 18.04
N LYS A 112 24.04 -4.11 17.82
CA LYS A 112 25.19 -4.96 18.21
C LYS A 112 26.45 -4.65 17.40
N GLN A 113 26.31 -4.34 16.12
CA GLN A 113 27.42 -4.12 15.20
C GLN A 113 27.98 -2.69 15.24
N HIS A 114 27.12 -1.70 15.42
CA HIS A 114 27.46 -0.28 15.26
C HIS A 114 27.28 0.55 16.51
N GLN A 115 26.72 -0.02 17.60
CA GLN A 115 26.39 0.69 18.85
C GLN A 115 25.55 1.95 18.59
N GLN A 116 24.70 1.92 17.56
CA GLN A 116 23.86 3.01 17.11
C GLN A 116 22.39 2.60 17.14
N ASN A 117 21.55 3.43 17.73
CA ASN A 117 20.10 3.19 17.76
C ASN A 117 19.46 3.56 16.42
N VAL A 118 18.57 2.69 15.94
CA VAL A 118 17.75 2.94 14.75
C VAL A 118 16.29 2.87 15.14
N THR A 119 15.51 3.81 14.65
CA THR A 119 14.04 3.82 14.78
C THR A 119 13.41 3.87 13.40
N PHE A 120 12.18 3.37 13.27
CA PHE A 120 11.47 3.35 12.00
C PHE A 120 10.15 4.10 12.09
N GLU A 121 9.92 5.03 11.16
CA GLU A 121 8.59 5.46 10.75
C GLU A 121 8.13 4.58 9.58
N GLN A 122 6.86 4.19 9.56
CA GLN A 122 6.36 3.23 8.59
C GLN A 122 5.03 3.71 8.01
N SER A 123 4.87 3.61 6.69
CA SER A 123 3.63 3.91 5.98
C SER A 123 3.23 2.74 5.09
N TYR A 124 1.95 2.31 5.16
CA TYR A 124 1.44 1.15 4.45
C TYR A 124 0.11 1.46 3.77
N GLU A 125 0.14 1.56 2.44
CA GLU A 125 -1.03 1.83 1.60
C GLU A 125 -0.96 1.05 0.28
N GLY A 126 -1.80 1.40 -0.71
CA GLY A 126 -1.67 0.87 -2.07
C GLY A 126 -0.34 1.33 -2.70
N SER A 127 0.36 0.44 -3.40
CA SER A 127 1.69 0.70 -3.97
C SER A 127 1.73 1.97 -4.85
N GLY A 128 0.74 2.12 -5.73
CA GLY A 128 0.63 3.33 -6.55
C GLY A 128 0.36 4.60 -5.73
N SER A 129 -0.44 4.49 -4.66
CA SER A 129 -0.68 5.60 -3.73
C SER A 129 0.57 5.97 -2.95
N GLN A 130 1.36 4.98 -2.52
CA GLN A 130 2.64 5.21 -1.83
C GLN A 130 3.66 5.89 -2.74
N ALA A 131 3.79 5.44 -3.99
CA ALA A 131 4.68 6.09 -4.94
C ALA A 131 4.32 7.58 -5.14
N LEU A 132 3.03 7.89 -5.29
CA LEU A 132 2.56 9.28 -5.39
C LEU A 132 2.83 10.07 -4.11
N ALA A 133 2.58 9.48 -2.93
CA ALA A 133 2.83 10.16 -1.67
C ALA A 133 4.31 10.54 -1.50
N VAL A 134 5.25 9.68 -1.94
CA VAL A 134 6.68 10.00 -1.91
C VAL A 134 7.03 11.09 -2.92
N ILE A 135 6.44 11.08 -4.12
CA ILE A 135 6.61 12.15 -5.11
C ILE A 135 6.06 13.48 -4.56
N ASP A 136 4.94 13.45 -3.85
CA ASP A 136 4.28 14.61 -3.27
C ASP A 136 4.93 15.08 -1.94
N GLY A 137 6.04 14.48 -1.53
CA GLY A 137 6.87 14.96 -0.42
C GLY A 137 6.87 14.11 0.85
N LEU A 138 6.32 12.88 0.85
CA LEU A 138 6.55 11.93 1.93
C LEU A 138 8.01 11.46 1.88
N GLU A 139 8.82 11.90 2.82
CA GLU A 139 10.27 11.71 2.83
C GLU A 139 10.66 10.27 3.25
N ALA A 140 10.43 9.31 2.37
CA ALA A 140 10.83 7.91 2.55
C ALA A 140 12.34 7.75 2.36
N ASP A 141 13.02 7.01 3.24
CA ASP A 141 14.40 6.56 3.04
C ASP A 141 14.46 5.27 2.21
N VAL A 142 13.50 4.38 2.44
CA VAL A 142 13.38 3.09 1.75
C VAL A 142 11.94 2.91 1.27
N VAL A 143 11.80 2.46 0.03
CA VAL A 143 10.50 2.06 -0.52
C VAL A 143 10.52 0.56 -0.83
N HIS A 144 9.48 -0.17 -0.41
CA HIS A 144 9.20 -1.54 -0.86
C HIS A 144 7.82 -1.55 -1.51
N LEU A 145 7.81 -1.47 -2.83
CA LEU A 145 6.60 -1.32 -3.62
C LEU A 145 6.18 -2.63 -4.28
N SER A 146 4.94 -2.71 -4.69
CA SER A 146 4.42 -3.92 -5.33
C SER A 146 4.88 -4.09 -6.78
N LEU A 147 5.28 -3.02 -7.44
CA LEU A 147 5.57 -2.98 -8.87
C LEU A 147 6.87 -2.21 -9.14
N ASP A 148 7.69 -2.73 -10.03
CA ASP A 148 8.79 -2.01 -10.65
C ASP A 148 8.35 -0.66 -11.27
N LEU A 149 7.17 -0.65 -11.90
CA LEU A 149 6.58 0.57 -12.45
C LEU A 149 6.41 1.70 -11.42
N ASP A 150 6.07 1.36 -10.17
CA ASP A 150 5.88 2.37 -9.13
C ASP A 150 7.23 2.92 -8.64
N VAL A 151 8.30 2.11 -8.63
CA VAL A 151 9.68 2.58 -8.40
C VAL A 151 10.17 3.46 -9.56
N LYS A 152 9.87 3.07 -10.81
CA LYS A 152 10.22 3.88 -12.00
C LYS A 152 9.62 5.29 -11.98
N LYS A 153 8.45 5.48 -11.38
CA LYS A 153 7.89 6.83 -11.19
C LYS A 153 8.76 7.70 -10.27
N LEU A 154 9.34 7.09 -9.23
CA LEU A 154 10.28 7.77 -8.33
C LEU A 154 11.60 8.10 -9.05
N VAL A 155 12.05 7.21 -9.94
CA VAL A 155 13.19 7.50 -10.82
C VAL A 155 12.89 8.67 -11.77
N GLN A 156 11.71 8.67 -12.40
CA GLN A 156 11.29 9.75 -13.31
C GLN A 156 11.14 11.10 -12.59
N SER A 157 10.79 11.10 -11.31
CA SER A 157 10.74 12.32 -10.48
C SER A 157 12.10 12.74 -9.92
N GLY A 158 13.17 11.99 -10.19
CA GLY A 158 14.53 12.30 -9.74
C GLY A 158 14.80 11.95 -8.28
N LEU A 159 13.93 11.20 -7.62
CA LEU A 159 14.07 10.79 -6.20
C LEU A 159 14.96 9.57 -6.03
N ILE A 160 14.97 8.67 -7.00
CA ILE A 160 15.78 7.45 -7.05
C ILE A 160 16.66 7.52 -8.31
N GLN A 161 17.90 7.07 -8.23
CA GLN A 161 18.82 7.06 -9.35
C GLN A 161 18.48 5.92 -10.35
N GLN A 162 18.87 6.11 -11.61
CA GLN A 162 18.79 5.05 -12.62
C GLN A 162 19.76 3.91 -12.26
N GLY A 163 19.35 2.68 -12.50
CA GLY A 163 20.13 1.49 -12.18
C GLY A 163 19.92 0.96 -10.76
N TRP A 164 18.97 1.52 -10.01
CA TRP A 164 18.57 1.09 -8.66
C TRP A 164 18.34 -0.42 -8.55
N GLU A 165 17.86 -1.06 -9.61
CA GLU A 165 17.64 -2.50 -9.68
C GLU A 165 18.91 -3.33 -9.51
N LYS A 166 20.11 -2.72 -9.71
CA LYS A 166 21.42 -3.36 -9.54
C LYS A 166 22.04 -3.16 -8.16
N GLU A 167 21.42 -2.35 -7.32
CA GLU A 167 21.91 -2.04 -5.97
C GLU A 167 21.60 -3.16 -4.95
N ALA A 168 20.70 -4.09 -5.31
CA ALA A 168 20.33 -5.20 -4.47
C ALA A 168 20.25 -6.52 -5.29
N PRO A 169 20.29 -7.69 -4.61
CA PRO A 169 20.18 -9.00 -5.28
C PRO A 169 18.86 -9.17 -6.07
N ASN A 170 18.86 -10.05 -7.07
CA ASN A 170 17.68 -10.43 -7.85
C ASN A 170 16.97 -9.23 -8.53
N ASP A 171 17.73 -8.31 -9.09
CA ASP A 171 17.23 -7.07 -9.69
C ASP A 171 16.37 -6.28 -8.69
N ALA A 172 16.83 -6.21 -7.44
CA ALA A 172 16.17 -5.59 -6.30
C ALA A 172 14.79 -6.18 -5.94
N ILE A 173 14.45 -7.36 -6.44
CA ILE A 173 13.25 -8.08 -6.04
C ILE A 173 13.49 -8.76 -4.69
N VAL A 174 12.74 -8.38 -3.67
CA VAL A 174 12.92 -8.84 -2.28
C VAL A 174 11.87 -9.83 -1.81
N THR A 175 10.70 -9.82 -2.41
CA THR A 175 9.63 -10.80 -2.17
C THR A 175 8.95 -11.21 -3.46
N GLN A 176 8.42 -12.43 -3.48
CA GLN A 176 7.62 -12.94 -4.58
C GLN A 176 6.28 -13.50 -4.08
N SER A 177 5.29 -13.48 -4.95
CA SER A 177 3.99 -14.12 -4.74
C SER A 177 3.37 -14.50 -6.09
N VAL A 178 2.14 -14.98 -6.07
CA VAL A 178 1.32 -15.26 -7.26
C VAL A 178 -0.12 -14.86 -6.98
N GLY A 179 -0.95 -14.79 -8.01
CA GLY A 179 -2.38 -14.57 -7.85
C GLY A 179 -3.05 -15.83 -7.29
N ALA A 180 -3.97 -15.64 -6.33
CA ALA A 180 -4.77 -16.70 -5.76
C ALA A 180 -6.24 -16.27 -5.59
N ILE A 181 -7.14 -17.23 -5.58
CA ILE A 181 -8.57 -17.03 -5.43
C ILE A 181 -8.99 -17.67 -4.10
N ALA A 182 -9.30 -16.84 -3.07
CA ALA A 182 -9.99 -17.34 -1.89
C ALA A 182 -11.47 -17.52 -2.19
N ILE A 183 -12.05 -18.54 -1.61
CA ILE A 183 -13.41 -19.00 -1.86
C ILE A 183 -14.03 -19.33 -0.51
N ARG A 184 -15.33 -19.13 -0.35
CA ARG A 184 -16.03 -19.51 0.86
C ARG A 184 -15.82 -20.99 1.17
N GLN A 185 -15.88 -21.34 2.45
CA GLN A 185 -15.76 -22.74 2.89
C GLN A 185 -16.70 -23.62 2.06
N ASP A 186 -16.25 -24.84 1.77
CA ASP A 186 -16.96 -25.85 0.95
C ASP A 186 -17.19 -25.49 -0.52
N ASN A 187 -16.65 -24.35 -0.98
CA ASN A 187 -16.69 -23.90 -2.37
C ASN A 187 -18.07 -24.02 -3.04
N PRO A 188 -19.11 -23.37 -2.53
CA PRO A 188 -20.49 -23.54 -3.01
C PRO A 188 -20.69 -23.11 -4.47
N LYS A 189 -19.80 -22.30 -5.03
CA LYS A 189 -19.81 -21.86 -6.44
C LYS A 189 -18.91 -22.72 -7.34
N ASN A 190 -18.27 -23.77 -6.81
CA ASN A 190 -17.36 -24.66 -7.55
C ASN A 190 -16.27 -23.91 -8.35
N ILE A 191 -15.67 -22.88 -7.75
CA ILE A 191 -14.61 -22.07 -8.35
C ILE A 191 -13.28 -22.80 -8.25
N LYS A 192 -12.59 -23.07 -9.37
CA LYS A 192 -11.33 -23.81 -9.47
C LYS A 192 -10.29 -23.13 -10.35
N THR A 193 -10.71 -22.27 -11.25
CA THR A 193 -9.88 -21.62 -12.27
C THR A 193 -10.23 -20.16 -12.43
N TRP A 194 -9.39 -19.42 -13.16
CA TRP A 194 -9.71 -18.05 -13.55
C TRP A 194 -11.04 -17.93 -14.33
N ALA A 195 -11.37 -18.94 -15.14
CA ALA A 195 -12.56 -18.94 -15.97
C ALA A 195 -13.84 -18.97 -15.13
N ASP A 196 -13.80 -19.61 -13.98
CA ASP A 196 -14.96 -19.74 -13.10
C ASP A 196 -15.40 -18.41 -12.47
N LEU A 197 -14.51 -17.38 -12.49
CA LEU A 197 -14.85 -16.02 -12.05
C LEU A 197 -15.82 -15.30 -13.00
N THR A 198 -16.13 -15.88 -14.16
CA THR A 198 -17.14 -15.35 -15.09
C THR A 198 -18.52 -15.98 -14.95
N GLN A 199 -18.69 -16.90 -13.98
CA GLN A 199 -19.98 -17.54 -13.74
C GLN A 199 -21.00 -16.51 -13.21
N ASN A 200 -22.22 -16.60 -13.71
CA ASN A 200 -23.33 -15.83 -13.16
C ASN A 200 -23.47 -16.13 -11.65
N GLN A 201 -23.76 -15.11 -10.87
CA GLN A 201 -23.94 -15.19 -9.42
C GLN A 201 -22.63 -15.37 -8.58
N VAL A 202 -21.44 -15.18 -9.16
CA VAL A 202 -20.21 -15.04 -8.38
C VAL A 202 -19.98 -13.55 -8.07
N GLU A 203 -20.04 -13.16 -6.81
CA GLU A 203 -19.61 -11.83 -6.39
C GLU A 203 -18.11 -11.87 -6.08
N LEU A 204 -17.30 -11.14 -6.86
CA LEU A 204 -15.85 -11.10 -6.76
C LEU A 204 -15.37 -9.85 -6.05
N ILE A 205 -14.55 -10.02 -5.01
CA ILE A 205 -13.82 -8.92 -4.38
C ILE A 205 -12.39 -8.88 -4.95
N THR A 206 -11.95 -7.72 -5.39
CA THR A 206 -10.55 -7.40 -5.75
C THR A 206 -10.30 -5.92 -5.58
N ALA A 207 -9.04 -5.51 -5.41
CA ALA A 207 -8.70 -4.11 -5.18
C ALA A 207 -8.72 -3.27 -6.48
N ASN A 208 -8.57 -1.95 -6.33
CA ASN A 208 -8.59 -0.99 -7.44
C ASN A 208 -7.21 -0.91 -8.13
N PRO A 209 -7.06 -1.23 -9.41
CA PRO A 209 -5.81 -1.10 -10.16
C PRO A 209 -5.27 0.33 -10.29
N LYS A 210 -6.07 1.36 -10.01
CA LYS A 210 -5.59 2.75 -9.99
C LYS A 210 -4.77 3.08 -8.75
N THR A 211 -4.97 2.37 -7.64
CA THR A 211 -4.31 2.64 -6.35
C THR A 211 -3.47 1.48 -5.84
N SER A 212 -3.86 0.25 -6.15
CA SER A 212 -3.26 -0.99 -5.65
C SER A 212 -2.40 -1.67 -6.70
N GLY A 213 -1.12 -1.87 -6.41
CA GLY A 213 -0.24 -2.69 -7.25
C GLY A 213 -0.70 -4.15 -7.32
N GLY A 214 -1.21 -4.71 -6.20
CA GLY A 214 -1.78 -6.04 -6.18
C GLY A 214 -2.94 -6.23 -7.15
N ALA A 215 -3.79 -5.22 -7.27
CA ALA A 215 -4.89 -5.25 -8.23
C ALA A 215 -4.39 -5.21 -9.69
N ARG A 216 -3.28 -4.52 -9.97
CA ARG A 216 -2.64 -4.57 -11.29
C ARG A 216 -2.09 -5.96 -11.58
N TRP A 217 -1.44 -6.59 -10.63
CA TRP A 217 -1.01 -7.98 -10.75
C TRP A 217 -2.17 -8.93 -11.00
N ASN A 218 -3.28 -8.77 -10.28
CA ASN A 218 -4.49 -9.57 -10.48
C ASN A 218 -5.06 -9.42 -11.89
N PHE A 219 -5.14 -8.17 -12.38
CA PHE A 219 -5.58 -7.87 -13.74
C PHE A 219 -4.68 -8.52 -14.79
N LEU A 220 -3.36 -8.40 -14.60
CA LEU A 220 -2.38 -9.01 -15.51
C LEU A 220 -2.38 -10.54 -15.41
N GLY A 221 -2.63 -11.11 -14.23
CA GLY A 221 -2.83 -12.54 -14.06
C GLY A 221 -4.00 -13.09 -14.88
N LEU A 222 -5.14 -12.39 -14.86
CA LEU A 222 -6.31 -12.70 -15.68
C LEU A 222 -6.00 -12.55 -17.18
N TRP A 223 -5.41 -11.43 -17.61
CA TRP A 223 -5.07 -11.17 -18.99
C TRP A 223 -4.08 -12.19 -19.53
N GLY A 224 -2.95 -12.33 -18.86
CA GLY A 224 -1.88 -13.21 -19.29
C GLY A 224 -2.31 -14.68 -19.29
N SER A 225 -3.12 -15.12 -18.33
CA SER A 225 -3.67 -16.47 -18.34
C SER A 225 -4.56 -16.73 -19.58
N ALA A 226 -5.38 -15.77 -19.97
CA ALA A 226 -6.18 -15.85 -21.18
C ALA A 226 -5.30 -15.97 -22.44
N ILE A 227 -4.29 -15.12 -22.57
CA ILE A 227 -3.34 -15.16 -23.70
C ILE A 227 -2.54 -16.47 -23.71
N LYS A 228 -1.98 -16.89 -22.57
CA LYS A 228 -1.17 -18.13 -22.47
C LYS A 228 -1.98 -19.43 -22.68
N THR A 229 -3.31 -19.34 -22.54
CA THR A 229 -4.23 -20.45 -22.86
C THR A 229 -4.80 -20.38 -24.29
N GLY A 230 -4.23 -19.55 -25.17
CA GLY A 230 -4.52 -19.51 -26.59
C GLY A 230 -5.62 -18.51 -27.02
N LYS A 231 -6.09 -17.64 -26.12
CA LYS A 231 -7.02 -16.56 -26.49
C LYS A 231 -6.26 -15.41 -27.16
N ASN A 232 -6.88 -14.81 -28.16
CA ASN A 232 -6.41 -13.54 -28.70
C ASN A 232 -6.79 -12.35 -27.78
N GLU A 233 -6.28 -11.15 -28.08
CA GLU A 233 -6.51 -9.95 -27.25
C GLU A 233 -8.00 -9.58 -27.12
N ALA A 234 -8.78 -9.70 -28.17
CA ALA A 234 -10.22 -9.41 -28.11
C ALA A 234 -10.96 -10.38 -27.18
N GLN A 235 -10.58 -11.66 -27.23
CA GLN A 235 -11.11 -12.67 -26.33
C GLN A 235 -10.65 -12.47 -24.88
N ALA A 236 -9.39 -12.06 -24.66
CA ALA A 236 -8.88 -11.71 -23.33
C ALA A 236 -9.60 -10.48 -22.75
N LEU A 237 -9.83 -9.43 -23.56
CA LEU A 237 -10.60 -8.26 -23.16
C LEU A 237 -12.04 -8.63 -22.77
N ASN A 238 -12.70 -9.46 -23.57
CA ASN A 238 -14.05 -9.92 -23.26
C ASN A 238 -14.06 -10.74 -21.94
N PHE A 239 -13.11 -11.64 -21.76
CA PHE A 239 -12.98 -12.43 -20.55
C PHE A 239 -12.82 -11.54 -19.30
N ILE A 240 -11.89 -10.58 -19.32
CA ILE A 240 -11.69 -9.68 -18.17
C ILE A 240 -12.91 -8.79 -17.94
N SER A 241 -13.52 -8.27 -19.02
CA SER A 241 -14.75 -7.48 -18.90
C SER A 241 -15.84 -8.27 -18.17
N ASN A 242 -16.01 -9.55 -18.52
CA ASN A 242 -16.97 -10.42 -17.85
C ASN A 242 -16.60 -10.66 -16.38
N VAL A 243 -15.31 -10.87 -16.04
CA VAL A 243 -14.87 -11.00 -14.64
C VAL A 243 -15.22 -9.72 -13.85
N TYR A 244 -14.88 -8.54 -14.39
CA TYR A 244 -15.12 -7.27 -13.68
C TYR A 244 -16.61 -6.89 -13.58
N GLN A 245 -17.52 -7.47 -14.39
CA GLN A 245 -18.96 -7.32 -14.18
C GLN A 245 -19.44 -7.90 -12.86
N HIS A 246 -18.70 -8.83 -12.29
CA HIS A 246 -18.99 -9.47 -11.01
C HIS A 246 -18.29 -8.78 -9.81
N VAL A 247 -17.61 -7.64 -10.04
CA VAL A 247 -16.92 -6.88 -9.00
C VAL A 247 -17.79 -5.70 -8.57
N PRO A 248 -18.48 -5.76 -7.41
CA PRO A 248 -19.42 -4.71 -6.99
C PRO A 248 -18.72 -3.45 -6.49
N LEU A 249 -17.48 -3.58 -6.01
CA LEU A 249 -16.68 -2.48 -5.47
C LEU A 249 -15.18 -2.76 -5.59
N LEU A 250 -14.38 -1.69 -5.61
CA LEU A 250 -12.93 -1.72 -5.75
C LEU A 250 -12.26 -1.06 -4.54
N PRO A 251 -11.93 -1.80 -3.46
CA PRO A 251 -11.19 -1.26 -2.32
C PRO A 251 -9.83 -0.70 -2.72
N LYS A 252 -9.34 0.29 -1.97
CA LYS A 252 -8.11 1.00 -2.30
C LYS A 252 -6.86 0.12 -2.30
N THR A 253 -6.81 -0.89 -1.43
CA THR A 253 -5.63 -1.74 -1.25
C THR A 253 -5.99 -3.23 -1.28
N ALA A 254 -4.99 -4.08 -1.56
CA ALA A 254 -5.13 -5.52 -1.49
C ALA A 254 -5.53 -5.99 -0.07
N ARG A 255 -5.00 -5.35 0.99
CA ARG A 255 -5.35 -5.62 2.37
C ARG A 255 -6.82 -5.27 2.67
N ASN A 256 -7.31 -4.12 2.19
CA ASN A 256 -8.74 -3.80 2.34
C ASN A 256 -9.65 -4.80 1.63
N ALA A 257 -9.23 -5.33 0.47
CA ALA A 257 -9.97 -6.40 -0.20
C ALA A 257 -10.05 -7.68 0.66
N SER A 258 -8.93 -8.08 1.28
CA SER A 258 -8.89 -9.19 2.24
C SER A 258 -9.82 -8.95 3.44
N GLU A 259 -9.83 -7.74 4.00
CA GLU A 259 -10.70 -7.39 5.12
C GLU A 259 -12.20 -7.44 4.77
N LEU A 260 -12.57 -6.97 3.57
CA LEU A 260 -13.95 -7.06 3.09
C LEU A 260 -14.40 -8.52 2.98
N PHE A 261 -13.57 -9.37 2.40
CA PHE A 261 -13.89 -10.77 2.24
C PHE A 261 -13.86 -11.51 3.58
N PHE A 262 -12.75 -11.52 4.29
CA PHE A 262 -12.58 -12.37 5.49
C PHE A 262 -13.33 -11.83 6.70
N LYS A 263 -13.19 -10.55 7.02
CA LYS A 263 -13.77 -9.99 8.27
C LYS A 263 -15.19 -9.49 8.11
N LYS A 264 -15.56 -8.97 6.93
CA LYS A 264 -16.90 -8.44 6.69
C LYS A 264 -17.82 -9.43 5.96
N GLY A 265 -17.31 -10.58 5.55
CA GLY A 265 -18.10 -11.64 4.91
C GLY A 265 -18.66 -11.29 3.52
N GLN A 266 -18.11 -10.28 2.84
CA GLN A 266 -18.58 -9.84 1.53
C GLN A 266 -17.99 -10.69 0.40
N GLY A 267 -18.76 -10.89 -0.69
CA GLY A 267 -18.37 -11.61 -1.89
C GLY A 267 -18.33 -13.13 -1.72
N ASP A 268 -18.39 -13.85 -2.83
CA ASP A 268 -18.23 -15.31 -2.92
C ASP A 268 -16.75 -15.71 -3.11
N ALA A 269 -15.98 -14.84 -3.77
CA ALA A 269 -14.57 -15.04 -4.05
C ALA A 269 -13.77 -13.76 -3.80
N LEU A 270 -12.49 -13.94 -3.46
CA LEU A 270 -11.50 -12.86 -3.36
C LEU A 270 -10.32 -13.18 -4.28
N LEU A 271 -10.03 -12.31 -5.23
CA LEU A 271 -8.83 -12.37 -6.04
C LEU A 271 -7.75 -11.47 -5.41
N ASN A 272 -6.66 -12.09 -4.94
CA ASN A 272 -5.59 -11.40 -4.24
C ASN A 272 -4.28 -12.19 -4.33
N TYR A 273 -3.24 -11.76 -3.63
CA TYR A 273 -1.98 -12.48 -3.47
C TYR A 273 -2.15 -13.80 -2.70
N GLU A 274 -1.36 -14.80 -3.06
CA GLU A 274 -1.29 -16.07 -2.31
C GLU A 274 -0.88 -15.86 -0.84
N ASN A 275 0.07 -14.96 -0.56
CA ASN A 275 0.49 -14.68 0.81
C ASN A 275 -0.63 -14.08 1.68
N GLU A 276 -1.60 -13.34 1.11
CA GLU A 276 -2.79 -12.89 1.85
C GLU A 276 -3.68 -14.06 2.27
N MET A 277 -3.78 -15.10 1.44
CA MET A 277 -4.53 -16.31 1.78
C MET A 277 -3.85 -17.07 2.92
N ILE A 278 -2.54 -17.25 2.83
CA ILE A 278 -1.75 -17.95 3.87
C ILE A 278 -1.83 -17.20 5.20
N LEU A 279 -1.67 -15.88 5.19
CA LEU A 279 -1.78 -15.05 6.38
C LEU A 279 -3.18 -15.11 6.99
N SER A 280 -4.24 -15.06 6.17
CA SER A 280 -5.61 -15.13 6.66
C SER A 280 -5.92 -16.49 7.29
N ALA A 281 -5.42 -17.58 6.71
CA ALA A 281 -5.55 -18.92 7.30
C ALA A 281 -4.81 -19.01 8.66
N GLN A 282 -3.64 -18.42 8.79
CA GLN A 282 -2.89 -18.35 10.06
C GLN A 282 -3.65 -17.55 11.13
N ASN A 283 -4.42 -16.55 10.71
CA ASN A 283 -5.28 -15.75 11.60
C ASN A 283 -6.60 -16.45 11.95
N GLY A 284 -6.79 -17.70 11.53
CA GLY A 284 -7.94 -18.53 11.89
C GLY A 284 -9.16 -18.35 10.99
N GLU A 285 -9.02 -17.65 9.86
CA GLU A 285 -10.13 -17.51 8.90
C GLU A 285 -10.44 -18.85 8.23
N LYS A 286 -11.72 -19.15 8.06
CA LYS A 286 -12.22 -20.41 7.46
C LYS A 286 -12.61 -20.19 6.01
N PHE A 287 -11.84 -20.73 5.10
CA PHE A 287 -12.04 -20.65 3.66
C PHE A 287 -11.20 -21.72 2.95
N THR A 288 -11.36 -21.85 1.65
CA THR A 288 -10.45 -22.56 0.77
C THR A 288 -9.83 -21.56 -0.22
N TYR A 289 -8.70 -21.91 -0.84
CA TYR A 289 -8.16 -21.09 -1.92
C TYR A 289 -7.59 -21.94 -3.04
N VAL A 290 -7.54 -21.37 -4.22
CA VAL A 290 -6.99 -21.95 -5.44
C VAL A 290 -5.87 -21.07 -5.95
N VAL A 291 -4.76 -21.71 -6.33
CA VAL A 291 -3.71 -21.08 -7.14
C VAL A 291 -3.83 -21.66 -8.54
N PRO A 292 -4.31 -20.89 -9.53
CA PRO A 292 -4.52 -21.40 -10.88
C PRO A 292 -3.23 -21.83 -11.57
N ASP A 293 -3.30 -22.88 -12.40
CA ASP A 293 -2.18 -23.52 -13.09
C ASP A 293 -1.38 -22.60 -14.03
N VAL A 294 -2.04 -21.60 -14.61
CA VAL A 294 -1.39 -20.55 -15.43
C VAL A 294 -1.46 -19.26 -14.63
N ASN A 295 -0.30 -18.75 -14.22
CA ASN A 295 -0.25 -17.63 -13.27
C ASN A 295 0.90 -16.68 -13.58
N ILE A 296 0.84 -15.49 -12.99
CA ILE A 296 1.88 -14.46 -13.10
C ILE A 296 2.82 -14.52 -11.89
N SER A 297 4.12 -14.38 -12.14
CA SER A 297 5.09 -14.08 -11.08
C SER A 297 4.87 -12.65 -10.60
N ILE A 298 4.59 -12.51 -9.34
CA ILE A 298 4.44 -11.22 -8.68
C ILE A 298 5.76 -10.91 -7.99
N ASP A 299 6.54 -10.04 -8.62
CA ASP A 299 7.88 -9.67 -8.18
C ASP A 299 7.82 -8.27 -7.54
N ASN A 300 8.18 -8.17 -6.26
CA ASN A 300 8.04 -6.93 -5.51
C ASN A 300 9.41 -6.32 -5.20
N PRO A 301 9.71 -5.14 -5.74
CA PRO A 301 11.01 -4.48 -5.59
C PRO A 301 11.13 -3.66 -4.32
N VAL A 302 12.37 -3.55 -3.84
CA VAL A 302 12.80 -2.61 -2.79
C VAL A 302 13.86 -1.67 -3.34
N ALA A 303 13.83 -0.40 -2.94
CA ALA A 303 14.84 0.58 -3.33
C ALA A 303 15.11 1.60 -2.22
N VAL A 304 16.31 2.13 -2.19
CA VAL A 304 16.69 3.32 -1.42
C VAL A 304 16.23 4.57 -2.17
N VAL A 305 15.71 5.57 -1.46
CA VAL A 305 15.32 6.85 -2.05
C VAL A 305 16.48 7.82 -1.92
N ASP A 306 17.28 7.91 -2.95
CA ASP A 306 18.59 8.56 -2.94
C ASP A 306 18.59 10.00 -2.39
N THR A 307 17.67 10.82 -2.89
CA THR A 307 17.58 12.22 -2.47
C THR A 307 17.27 12.37 -0.99
N ASN A 308 16.46 11.48 -0.45
CA ASN A 308 16.04 11.55 0.94
C ASN A 308 17.12 11.03 1.88
N VAL A 309 17.74 9.88 1.57
CA VAL A 309 18.81 9.34 2.42
C VAL A 309 20.04 10.27 2.45
N ASP A 310 20.34 10.98 1.35
CA ASP A 310 21.40 11.98 1.33
C ASP A 310 21.05 13.22 2.16
N LYS A 311 19.81 13.69 2.04
CA LYS A 311 19.27 14.79 2.85
C LYS A 311 19.29 14.48 4.36
N HIS A 312 18.87 13.26 4.73
CA HIS A 312 18.78 12.83 6.13
C HIS A 312 20.11 12.35 6.70
N GLY A 313 21.10 12.02 5.84
CA GLY A 313 22.36 11.39 6.23
C GLY A 313 22.14 9.95 6.71
N THR A 314 21.15 9.25 6.16
CA THR A 314 20.71 7.89 6.57
C THR A 314 21.16 6.81 5.60
N ARG A 315 21.87 7.16 4.50
CA ARG A 315 22.23 6.24 3.40
C ARG A 315 22.84 4.93 3.88
N LEU A 316 23.83 4.98 4.77
CA LEU A 316 24.51 3.78 5.27
C LEU A 316 23.55 2.80 5.93
N VAL A 317 22.64 3.32 6.76
CA VAL A 317 21.67 2.50 7.50
C VAL A 317 20.57 1.99 6.57
N ALA A 318 20.12 2.82 5.63
CA ALA A 318 19.10 2.46 4.64
C ALA A 318 19.57 1.33 3.71
N GLU A 319 20.79 1.44 3.18
CA GLU A 319 21.41 0.40 2.34
C GLU A 319 21.64 -0.90 3.13
N ALA A 320 22.07 -0.78 4.39
CA ALA A 320 22.24 -1.94 5.25
C ALA A 320 20.88 -2.63 5.55
N PHE A 321 19.82 -1.85 5.75
CA PHE A 321 18.48 -2.38 5.92
C PHE A 321 18.02 -3.12 4.65
N VAL A 322 18.18 -2.53 3.48
CA VAL A 322 17.86 -3.19 2.20
C VAL A 322 18.64 -4.50 2.06
N LYS A 323 19.96 -4.51 2.34
CA LYS A 323 20.75 -5.75 2.32
C LYS A 323 20.26 -6.79 3.33
N PHE A 324 19.85 -6.34 4.53
CA PHE A 324 19.31 -7.23 5.56
C PHE A 324 18.07 -7.99 5.08
N LEU A 325 17.21 -7.37 4.28
CA LEU A 325 15.99 -8.00 3.76
C LEU A 325 16.28 -9.27 2.91
N TYR A 326 17.48 -9.41 2.36
CA TYR A 326 17.91 -10.61 1.60
C TYR A 326 18.62 -11.66 2.47
N THR A 327 18.82 -11.38 3.76
CA THR A 327 19.40 -12.39 4.66
C THR A 327 18.43 -13.54 4.89
N PRO A 328 18.94 -14.75 5.21
CA PRO A 328 18.08 -15.90 5.54
C PRO A 328 17.07 -15.58 6.66
N ASP A 329 17.46 -14.78 7.65
CA ASP A 329 16.60 -14.41 8.77
C ASP A 329 15.40 -13.58 8.33
N ALA A 330 15.61 -12.55 7.50
CA ALA A 330 14.52 -11.74 6.96
C ALA A 330 13.68 -12.56 5.96
N GLN A 331 14.30 -13.34 5.10
CA GLN A 331 13.59 -14.16 4.10
C GLN A 331 12.70 -15.22 4.77
N ARG A 332 13.13 -15.84 5.88
CA ARG A 332 12.28 -16.74 6.66
C ARG A 332 11.06 -16.05 7.24
N GLU A 333 11.18 -14.78 7.67
CA GLU A 333 10.00 -14.02 8.15
C GLU A 333 9.01 -13.75 7.01
N PHE A 334 9.47 -13.35 5.82
CA PHE A 334 8.60 -13.24 4.66
C PHE A 334 7.90 -14.57 4.34
N VAL A 335 8.63 -15.67 4.33
CA VAL A 335 8.09 -17.00 4.05
C VAL A 335 7.08 -17.45 5.09
N LYS A 336 7.28 -17.16 6.38
CA LYS A 336 6.30 -17.45 7.44
C LYS A 336 4.94 -16.83 7.11
N LEU A 337 4.94 -15.62 6.57
CA LEU A 337 3.74 -14.88 6.22
C LEU A 337 3.25 -15.16 4.77
N GLY A 338 3.78 -16.19 4.14
CA GLY A 338 3.26 -16.72 2.88
C GLY A 338 3.90 -16.15 1.62
N PHE A 339 4.88 -15.23 1.71
CA PHE A 339 5.64 -14.83 0.55
C PHE A 339 6.50 -15.97 0.03
N ARG A 340 6.61 -16.09 -1.28
CA ARG A 340 7.54 -17.03 -1.90
C ARG A 340 8.96 -16.50 -1.77
N PRO A 341 9.93 -17.34 -1.37
CA PRO A 341 11.31 -16.90 -1.16
C PRO A 341 12.00 -16.53 -2.45
N VAL A 342 12.83 -15.48 -2.41
CA VAL A 342 13.75 -15.13 -3.51
C VAL A 342 15.12 -15.77 -3.33
N ASP A 343 15.44 -16.22 -2.13
CA ASP A 343 16.66 -16.97 -1.82
C ASP A 343 16.50 -18.46 -2.13
N THR A 344 17.45 -19.02 -2.88
CA THR A 344 17.41 -20.43 -3.33
C THR A 344 17.57 -21.44 -2.20
N THR A 345 18.28 -21.09 -1.13
CA THR A 345 18.46 -21.94 0.04
C THR A 345 17.15 -22.01 0.82
N ILE A 346 16.53 -20.88 1.05
CA ILE A 346 15.22 -20.81 1.73
C ILE A 346 14.14 -21.50 0.87
N ALA A 347 14.20 -21.37 -0.46
CA ALA A 347 13.29 -22.08 -1.36
C ALA A 347 13.34 -23.60 -1.17
N LYS A 348 14.54 -24.16 -0.97
CA LYS A 348 14.72 -25.60 -0.67
C LYS A 348 14.18 -25.98 0.71
N GLU A 349 14.36 -25.12 1.73
CA GLU A 349 13.83 -25.35 3.09
C GLU A 349 12.31 -25.47 3.12
N VAL A 350 11.62 -24.83 2.18
CA VAL A 350 10.16 -24.76 2.11
C VAL A 350 9.59 -25.46 0.88
N GLU A 351 10.34 -26.37 0.28
CA GLU A 351 9.86 -27.17 -0.83
C GLU A 351 8.57 -27.91 -0.46
N GLY A 352 7.56 -27.80 -1.32
CA GLY A 352 6.24 -28.38 -1.08
C GLY A 352 5.27 -27.51 -0.25
N LYS A 353 5.72 -26.39 0.33
CA LYS A 353 4.84 -25.47 1.05
C LYS A 353 3.80 -24.80 0.13
N TYR A 354 4.20 -24.51 -1.11
CA TYR A 354 3.39 -23.78 -2.06
C TYR A 354 2.85 -24.69 -3.16
N PRO A 355 1.62 -24.45 -3.65
CA PRO A 355 1.09 -25.16 -4.81
C PRO A 355 2.01 -25.05 -6.03
N LYS A 356 2.15 -26.15 -6.78
CA LYS A 356 2.88 -26.15 -8.04
C LYS A 356 2.07 -25.43 -9.11
N ILE A 357 2.72 -24.55 -9.88
CA ILE A 357 2.12 -23.81 -10.99
C ILE A 357 2.67 -24.40 -12.28
N LYS A 358 1.79 -24.79 -13.22
CA LYS A 358 2.21 -25.40 -14.47
C LYS A 358 2.88 -24.42 -15.42
N THR A 359 2.34 -23.22 -15.50
CA THR A 359 2.88 -22.15 -16.36
C THR A 359 2.92 -20.88 -15.57
N ILE A 360 4.12 -20.36 -15.31
CA ILE A 360 4.32 -19.04 -14.72
C ILE A 360 4.86 -18.10 -15.80
N PHE A 361 4.30 -16.92 -15.90
CA PHE A 361 4.76 -15.88 -16.81
C PHE A 361 5.08 -14.59 -16.03
N LYS A 362 5.83 -13.69 -16.63
CA LYS A 362 6.28 -12.42 -16.03
C LYS A 362 5.69 -11.22 -16.76
N ALA A 363 5.81 -10.04 -16.18
CA ALA A 363 5.43 -8.78 -16.82
C ALA A 363 6.13 -8.58 -18.19
N GLN A 364 7.38 -9.05 -18.32
CA GLN A 364 8.15 -9.02 -19.57
C GLN A 364 7.48 -9.81 -20.70
N ASP A 365 6.82 -10.93 -20.40
CA ASP A 365 6.07 -11.72 -21.37
C ASP A 365 4.83 -10.99 -21.93
N LEU A 366 4.43 -9.91 -21.28
CA LEU A 366 3.32 -9.04 -21.68
C LEU A 366 3.81 -7.71 -22.27
N GLY A 367 5.10 -7.60 -22.62
CA GLY A 367 5.73 -6.42 -23.22
C GLY A 367 6.47 -5.52 -22.24
N GLY A 368 6.56 -5.89 -20.96
CA GLY A 368 7.22 -5.09 -19.93
C GLY A 368 6.33 -3.97 -19.39
N TRP A 369 6.78 -3.32 -18.30
CA TRP A 369 5.96 -2.40 -17.54
C TRP A 369 5.52 -1.15 -18.31
N ASP A 370 6.32 -0.63 -19.23
CA ASP A 370 5.98 0.57 -20.00
C ASP A 370 4.81 0.31 -20.97
N GLU A 371 4.87 -0.82 -21.69
CA GLU A 371 3.75 -1.25 -22.55
C GLU A 371 2.52 -1.66 -21.73
N ILE A 372 2.70 -2.32 -20.60
CA ILE A 372 1.61 -2.66 -19.68
C ILE A 372 0.91 -1.40 -19.18
N GLN A 373 1.66 -0.39 -18.73
CA GLN A 373 1.09 0.87 -18.25
C GLN A 373 0.29 1.57 -19.35
N LYS A 374 0.87 1.68 -20.54
CA LYS A 374 0.23 2.32 -21.70
C LYS A 374 -1.04 1.60 -22.13
N LYS A 375 -0.98 0.27 -22.21
CA LYS A 375 -2.08 -0.54 -22.73
C LYS A 375 -3.24 -0.67 -21.74
N PHE A 376 -2.96 -0.81 -20.45
CA PHE A 376 -3.96 -1.21 -19.46
C PHE A 376 -4.32 -0.13 -18.45
N PHE A 377 -3.39 0.74 -18.01
CA PHE A 377 -3.58 1.53 -16.80
C PHE A 377 -3.43 3.04 -16.96
N ASN A 378 -2.99 3.54 -18.13
CA ASN A 378 -3.04 4.98 -18.42
C ASN A 378 -4.50 5.47 -18.40
N GLU A 379 -4.67 6.77 -18.31
CA GLU A 379 -5.99 7.39 -18.45
C GLU A 379 -6.62 7.02 -19.80
N GLY A 380 -7.88 6.57 -19.77
CA GLY A 380 -8.60 6.09 -20.94
C GLY A 380 -8.16 4.71 -21.49
N ALA A 381 -7.18 4.04 -20.87
CA ALA A 381 -6.72 2.72 -21.28
C ALA A 381 -7.75 1.60 -20.96
N ILE A 382 -7.38 0.35 -21.24
CA ILE A 382 -8.31 -0.81 -21.19
C ILE A 382 -9.06 -0.89 -19.85
N PHE A 383 -8.40 -0.67 -18.71
CA PHE A 383 -9.07 -0.73 -17.43
C PHE A 383 -10.17 0.33 -17.27
N ASP A 384 -9.91 1.57 -17.68
CA ASP A 384 -10.91 2.65 -17.63
C ASP A 384 -12.09 2.38 -18.56
N GLN A 385 -11.82 1.81 -19.75
CA GLN A 385 -12.88 1.41 -20.68
C GLN A 385 -13.78 0.29 -20.11
N ILE A 386 -13.20 -0.68 -19.39
CA ILE A 386 -13.94 -1.70 -18.67
C ILE A 386 -14.78 -1.06 -17.57
N GLN A 387 -14.16 -0.22 -16.74
CA GLN A 387 -14.82 0.42 -15.61
C GLN A 387 -15.99 1.32 -16.04
N SER A 388 -15.82 2.10 -17.11
CA SER A 388 -16.88 2.97 -17.64
C SER A 388 -18.11 2.18 -18.14
N LYS A 389 -17.88 0.98 -18.70
CA LYS A 389 -18.96 0.12 -19.20
C LYS A 389 -19.77 -0.55 -18.09
N ILE A 390 -19.17 -0.83 -16.95
CA ILE A 390 -19.81 -1.59 -15.88
C ILE A 390 -20.19 -0.73 -14.67
N HIS A 391 -19.89 0.59 -14.70
CA HIS A 391 -20.23 1.54 -13.64
C HIS A 391 -19.85 1.08 -12.23
N LEU A 392 -18.61 0.61 -12.08
CA LEU A 392 -18.10 0.13 -10.78
C LEU A 392 -18.09 1.26 -9.74
N LYS A 393 -18.54 0.97 -8.54
CA LYS A 393 -18.43 1.85 -7.38
C LYS A 393 -17.02 1.72 -6.79
N GLN A 394 -16.36 2.84 -6.56
CA GLN A 394 -15.09 2.91 -5.82
C GLN A 394 -15.40 3.16 -4.33
N VAL A 395 -14.67 2.49 -3.45
CA VAL A 395 -14.78 2.63 -1.99
C VAL A 395 -13.47 3.16 -1.41
#